data_17473284b639a96aea046d0f1a3a8311
#
_entry.id   17473284b639a96aea046d0f1a3a8311
#
_cell.length_a   1.000
_cell.length_b   1.000
_cell.length_c   1.000
_cell.angle_alpha   90.00
_cell.angle_beta   90.00
_cell.angle_gamma   90.00
#
_symmetry.space_group_name_H-M   'P 1'
#
loop_
_entity.id
_entity.type
_entity.pdbx_description
1 polymer ?
#
loop_
_entity_poly.entity_id
_entity_poly.type
_entity_poly.pdbx_seq_one_letter_code
_entity_poly.pdbx_strand_id
1 'polypeptide(L)'
;MKLENCISERINKKIYRDGSKCIKLFDEVYSKADVLNEALNHARVEETGLNIPELYEVTRIDGKWAIVSQFIEGESLADLIAADPKKYNEYMDMFVDIQLDIQSRNCPLLSRLKDKMNRKIEFTELDETTKYDLHTRLDGMKKHNKLCHGDYTPSNTMILLVR
;
A
#
# COMPACT_ATOMS: atom_id res chain seq x y z
N MET A 1 22.25 -7.06 -2.65
CA MET A 1 20.91 -7.48 -2.19
C MET A 1 20.73 -8.93 -2.55
N LYS A 2 20.29 -9.74 -1.60
CA LYS A 2 20.09 -11.18 -1.81
C LYS A 2 18.60 -11.48 -1.89
N LEU A 3 18.18 -12.22 -2.91
CA LEU A 3 16.77 -12.66 -3.11
C LEU A 3 16.57 -14.11 -2.63
N GLU A 4 17.18 -14.46 -1.48
CA GLU A 4 17.15 -15.83 -0.97
C GLU A 4 15.92 -16.12 -0.07
N ASN A 5 15.42 -15.12 0.64
CA ASN A 5 14.30 -15.27 1.58
C ASN A 5 13.03 -14.59 1.05
N CYS A 6 12.24 -15.34 0.26
CA CYS A 6 10.94 -14.89 -0.22
C CYS A 6 9.91 -15.04 0.91
N ILE A 7 9.36 -13.91 1.36
CA ILE A 7 8.36 -13.86 2.46
C ILE A 7 6.92 -13.75 1.97
N SER A 8 6.71 -13.32 0.71
CA SER A 8 5.38 -13.28 0.10
C SER A 8 5.50 -13.34 -1.42
N GLU A 9 4.62 -14.10 -2.03
CA GLU A 9 4.50 -14.22 -3.48
C GLU A 9 3.06 -13.92 -3.91
N ARG A 10 2.89 -13.01 -4.87
CA ARG A 10 1.62 -12.69 -5.55
C ARG A 10 1.82 -12.83 -7.05
N ILE A 11 0.75 -12.87 -7.83
CA ILE A 11 0.78 -13.15 -9.27
C ILE A 11 1.88 -12.37 -10.03
N ASN A 12 2.09 -11.09 -9.70
CA ASN A 12 3.02 -10.23 -10.45
C ASN A 12 4.05 -9.52 -9.54
N LYS A 13 4.20 -9.93 -8.30
CA LYS A 13 5.10 -9.30 -7.32
C LYS A 13 5.61 -10.34 -6.33
N LYS A 14 6.89 -10.24 -5.99
CA LYS A 14 7.50 -11.03 -4.91
C LYS A 14 8.12 -10.10 -3.87
N ILE A 15 8.02 -10.48 -2.62
CA ILE A 15 8.59 -9.73 -1.51
C ILE A 15 9.65 -10.60 -0.85
N TYR A 16 10.84 -10.04 -0.72
CA TYR A 16 11.98 -10.69 -0.09
C TYR A 16 12.44 -9.91 1.13
N ARG A 17 13.01 -10.63 2.09
CA ARG A 17 13.73 -10.04 3.19
C ARG A 17 15.24 -10.22 2.99
N ASP A 18 16.01 -9.14 3.08
CA ASP A 18 17.48 -9.14 3.10
C ASP A 18 17.96 -8.33 4.32
N GLY A 19 18.17 -9.00 5.45
CA GLY A 19 18.47 -8.37 6.73
C GLY A 19 17.36 -7.44 7.20
N SER A 20 17.68 -6.15 7.34
CA SER A 20 16.74 -5.09 7.70
C SER A 20 16.00 -4.49 6.49
N LYS A 21 16.13 -5.06 5.31
CA LYS A 21 15.52 -4.57 4.08
C LYS A 21 14.36 -5.46 3.64
N CYS A 22 13.29 -4.82 3.18
CA CYS A 22 12.18 -5.41 2.46
C CYS A 22 12.34 -5.07 0.98
N ILE A 23 12.43 -6.07 0.11
CA ILE A 23 12.63 -5.90 -1.32
C ILE A 23 11.35 -6.34 -2.03
N LYS A 24 10.62 -5.39 -2.60
CA LYS A 24 9.44 -5.64 -3.43
C LYS A 24 9.88 -5.70 -4.89
N LEU A 25 9.95 -6.90 -5.44
CA LEU A 25 10.34 -7.17 -6.82
C LEU A 25 9.09 -7.23 -7.69
N PHE A 26 9.10 -6.48 -8.80
CA PHE A 26 8.00 -6.38 -9.75
C PHE A 26 8.27 -7.22 -10.99
N ASP A 27 7.25 -7.92 -11.49
CA ASP A 27 7.36 -8.61 -12.76
C ASP A 27 7.31 -7.64 -13.95
N GLU A 28 7.63 -8.15 -15.14
CA GLU A 28 7.79 -7.37 -16.38
C GLU A 28 6.50 -6.65 -16.84
N VAL A 29 5.34 -7.06 -16.33
CA VAL A 29 4.05 -6.38 -16.59
C VAL A 29 3.99 -4.97 -16.00
N TYR A 30 4.85 -4.65 -15.03
CA TYR A 30 4.92 -3.31 -14.45
C TYR A 30 5.89 -2.43 -15.23
N SER A 31 5.38 -1.32 -15.73
CA SER A 31 6.22 -0.32 -16.36
C SER A 31 7.12 0.38 -15.35
N LYS A 32 8.20 1.00 -15.84
CA LYS A 32 9.04 1.89 -15.02
C LYS A 32 8.21 2.98 -14.33
N ALA A 33 7.23 3.54 -15.06
CA ALA A 33 6.38 4.61 -14.55
C ALA A 33 5.51 4.15 -13.39
N ASP A 34 4.96 2.92 -13.43
CA ASP A 34 4.15 2.37 -12.34
C ASP A 34 4.97 2.20 -11.07
N VAL A 35 6.18 1.65 -11.18
CA VAL A 35 7.06 1.43 -10.03
C VAL A 35 7.54 2.75 -9.43
N LEU A 36 7.95 3.71 -10.26
CA LEU A 36 8.34 5.03 -9.80
C LEU A 36 7.18 5.79 -9.15
N ASN A 37 5.96 5.66 -9.69
CA ASN A 37 4.78 6.28 -9.10
C ASN A 37 4.41 5.64 -7.75
N GLU A 38 4.58 4.32 -7.60
CA GLU A 38 4.38 3.64 -6.31
C GLU A 38 5.40 4.15 -5.28
N ALA A 39 6.67 4.23 -5.64
CA ALA A 39 7.72 4.75 -4.77
C ALA A 39 7.52 6.24 -4.41
N LEU A 40 7.13 7.06 -5.39
CA LEU A 40 6.84 8.47 -5.15
C LEU A 40 5.68 8.65 -4.18
N ASN A 41 4.63 7.85 -4.28
CA ASN A 41 3.51 7.90 -3.33
C ASN A 41 3.94 7.44 -1.94
N HIS A 42 4.83 6.44 -1.85
CA HIS A 42 5.42 6.00 -0.59
C HIS A 42 6.19 7.17 0.08
N ALA A 43 7.10 7.81 -0.64
CA ALA A 43 7.87 8.95 -0.13
C ALA A 43 6.96 10.11 0.32
N ARG A 44 5.90 10.43 -0.42
CA ARG A 44 4.93 11.46 -0.04
C ARG A 44 4.19 11.15 1.25
N VAL A 45 3.88 9.88 1.50
CA VAL A 45 3.23 9.46 2.76
C VAL A 45 4.24 9.50 3.90
N GLU A 46 5.48 9.10 3.66
CA GLU A 46 6.58 9.19 4.63
C GLU A 46 6.78 10.62 5.15
N GLU A 47 6.73 11.63 4.25
CA GLU A 47 6.80 13.06 4.60
C GLU A 47 5.66 13.54 5.52
N THR A 48 4.57 12.79 5.65
CA THR A 48 3.47 13.12 6.58
C THR A 48 3.79 12.81 8.05
N GLY A 49 4.89 12.11 8.31
CA GLY A 49 5.28 11.65 9.64
C GLY A 49 4.45 10.47 10.15
N LEU A 50 3.72 9.76 9.27
CA LEU A 50 3.15 8.46 9.63
C LEU A 50 4.25 7.45 9.90
N ASN A 51 4.03 6.58 10.88
CA ASN A 51 4.93 5.47 11.16
C ASN A 51 4.76 4.35 10.11
N ILE A 52 5.47 4.51 8.99
CA ILE A 52 5.51 3.54 7.90
C ILE A 52 6.96 3.12 7.62
N PRO A 53 7.21 2.00 6.93
CA PRO A 53 8.55 1.60 6.55
C PRO A 53 9.25 2.70 5.74
N GLU A 54 10.49 3.03 6.08
CA GLU A 54 11.31 4.00 5.35
C GLU A 54 11.59 3.50 3.93
N LEU A 55 11.45 4.37 2.93
CA LEU A 55 11.82 4.08 1.54
C LEU A 55 13.32 4.32 1.35
N TYR A 56 14.07 3.28 0.94
CA TYR A 56 15.50 3.40 0.74
C TYR A 56 15.88 3.70 -0.70
N GLU A 57 15.40 2.89 -1.65
CA GLU A 57 15.78 3.04 -3.05
C GLU A 57 14.78 2.39 -4.02
N VAL A 58 14.83 2.83 -5.27
CA VAL A 58 14.23 2.15 -6.42
C VAL A 58 15.37 1.70 -7.32
N THR A 59 15.45 0.42 -7.61
CA THR A 59 16.57 -0.18 -8.33
C THR A 59 16.13 -1.25 -9.32
N ARG A 60 17.09 -1.90 -9.98
CA ARG A 60 16.85 -3.09 -10.80
C ARG A 60 17.67 -4.25 -10.28
N ILE A 61 17.02 -5.41 -10.14
CA ILE A 61 17.62 -6.67 -9.74
C ILE A 61 17.26 -7.71 -10.81
N ASP A 62 18.26 -8.33 -11.42
CA ASP A 62 18.09 -9.30 -12.50
C ASP A 62 17.17 -8.81 -13.63
N GLY A 63 17.33 -7.54 -14.01
CA GLY A 63 16.53 -6.92 -15.06
C GLY A 63 15.15 -6.44 -14.65
N LYS A 64 14.62 -6.81 -13.48
CA LYS A 64 13.32 -6.43 -12.95
C LYS A 64 13.40 -5.21 -12.04
N TRP A 65 12.35 -4.40 -12.01
CA TRP A 65 12.26 -3.27 -11.10
C TRP A 65 12.02 -3.74 -9.66
N ALA A 66 12.64 -3.05 -8.72
CA ALA A 66 12.45 -3.31 -7.29
C ALA A 66 12.34 -1.99 -6.50
N ILE A 67 11.48 -2.01 -5.49
CA ILE A 67 11.43 -1.00 -4.42
C ILE A 67 12.03 -1.64 -3.18
N VAL A 68 12.97 -0.96 -2.57
CA VAL A 68 13.61 -1.38 -1.32
C VAL A 68 13.20 -0.43 -0.22
N SER A 69 12.70 -0.98 0.86
CA SER A 69 12.26 -0.23 2.04
C SER A 69 12.75 -0.91 3.32
N GLN A 70 12.51 -0.28 4.44
CA GLN A 70 12.75 -0.86 5.75
C GLN A 70 11.92 -2.15 5.92
N PHE A 71 12.55 -3.19 6.44
CA PHE A 71 11.82 -4.37 6.91
C PHE A 71 11.37 -4.13 8.36
N ILE A 72 10.08 -4.26 8.60
CA ILE A 72 9.49 -4.10 9.94
C ILE A 72 9.49 -5.46 10.64
N GLU A 73 10.21 -5.56 11.75
CA GLU A 73 10.19 -6.74 12.62
C GLU A 73 9.00 -6.63 13.59
N GLY A 74 7.96 -7.39 13.31
CA GLY A 74 6.72 -7.38 14.07
C GLY A 74 5.79 -8.49 13.60
N GLU A 75 4.63 -8.57 14.22
CA GLU A 75 3.57 -9.49 13.83
C GLU A 75 2.44 -8.72 13.17
N SER A 76 1.75 -9.36 12.22
CA SER A 76 0.55 -8.73 11.66
C SER A 76 -0.56 -8.72 12.71
N LEU A 77 -1.41 -7.71 12.65
CA LEU A 77 -2.57 -7.66 13.54
C LEU A 77 -3.50 -8.87 13.35
N ALA A 78 -3.54 -9.42 12.14
CA ALA A 78 -4.29 -10.65 11.87
C ALA A 78 -3.72 -11.85 12.62
N ASP A 79 -2.39 -12.00 12.68
CA ASP A 79 -1.73 -13.08 13.40
C ASP A 79 -1.92 -12.92 14.91
N LEU A 80 -1.83 -11.69 15.44
CA LEU A 80 -2.11 -11.40 16.85
C LEU A 80 -3.54 -11.74 17.24
N ILE A 81 -4.53 -11.41 16.40
CA ILE A 81 -5.94 -11.77 16.61
C ILE A 81 -6.12 -13.29 16.61
N ALA A 82 -5.44 -13.99 15.70
CA ALA A 82 -5.51 -15.45 15.62
C ALA A 82 -4.85 -16.12 16.81
N ALA A 83 -3.74 -15.57 17.32
CA ALA A 83 -3.00 -16.08 18.48
C ALA A 83 -3.76 -15.88 19.81
N ASP A 84 -4.43 -14.74 19.97
CA ASP A 84 -5.21 -14.44 21.19
C ASP A 84 -6.58 -13.82 20.83
N PRO A 85 -7.58 -14.65 20.48
CA PRO A 85 -8.92 -14.17 20.15
C PRO A 85 -9.65 -13.47 21.32
N LYS A 86 -9.19 -13.64 22.56
CA LYS A 86 -9.78 -12.95 23.72
C LYS A 86 -9.52 -11.46 23.68
N LYS A 87 -8.44 -11.03 23.04
CA LYS A 87 -8.08 -9.63 22.85
C LYS A 87 -8.64 -9.01 21.57
N TYR A 88 -9.57 -9.68 20.89
CA TYR A 88 -10.13 -9.20 19.62
C TYR A 88 -10.57 -7.73 19.67
N ASN A 89 -11.32 -7.32 20.69
CA ASN A 89 -11.79 -5.95 20.80
C ASN A 89 -10.64 -4.95 20.97
N GLU A 90 -9.64 -5.28 21.81
CA GLU A 90 -8.44 -4.45 22.01
C GLU A 90 -7.68 -4.25 20.69
N TYR A 91 -7.51 -5.33 19.91
CA TYR A 91 -6.85 -5.27 18.60
C TYR A 91 -7.67 -4.50 17.56
N MET A 92 -8.99 -4.60 17.62
CA MET A 92 -9.87 -3.85 16.72
C MET A 92 -9.90 -2.35 17.06
N ASP A 93 -9.86 -1.98 18.34
CA ASP A 93 -9.73 -0.59 18.76
C ASP A 93 -8.41 0.00 18.25
N MET A 94 -7.29 -0.72 18.42
CA MET A 94 -5.99 -0.33 17.87
C MET A 94 -6.03 -0.18 16.34
N PHE A 95 -6.70 -1.11 15.64
CA PHE A 95 -6.87 -1.05 14.18
C PHE A 95 -7.62 0.21 13.75
N VAL A 96 -8.68 0.56 14.43
CA VAL A 96 -9.46 1.78 14.18
C VAL A 96 -8.64 3.04 14.49
N ASP A 97 -7.90 3.07 15.60
CA ASP A 97 -7.06 4.22 15.97
C ASP A 97 -5.97 4.49 14.93
N ILE A 98 -5.31 3.45 14.42
CA ILE A 98 -4.33 3.58 13.32
C ILE A 98 -5.00 4.13 12.06
N GLN A 99 -6.21 3.66 11.72
CA GLN A 99 -6.95 4.19 10.58
C GLN A 99 -7.29 5.67 10.75
N LEU A 100 -7.69 6.08 11.94
CA LEU A 100 -7.98 7.47 12.26
C LEU A 100 -6.73 8.34 12.18
N ASP A 101 -5.59 7.85 12.65
CA ASP A 101 -4.30 8.55 12.48
C ASP A 101 -3.95 8.74 11.00
N ILE A 102 -4.03 7.68 10.18
CA ILE A 102 -3.83 7.77 8.73
C ILE A 102 -4.73 8.86 8.13
N GLN A 103 -6.02 8.85 8.44
CA GLN A 103 -7.01 9.79 7.90
C GLN A 103 -6.86 11.21 8.43
N SER A 104 -6.14 11.42 9.52
CA SER A 104 -5.84 12.74 10.09
C SER A 104 -4.75 13.48 9.32
N ARG A 105 -3.92 12.74 8.55
CA ARG A 105 -2.78 13.31 7.84
C ARG A 105 -3.21 14.01 6.55
N ASN A 106 -2.50 15.08 6.24
CA ASN A 106 -2.70 15.81 4.99
C ASN A 106 -1.57 15.47 4.01
N CYS A 107 -1.92 14.94 2.84
CA CYS A 107 -0.97 14.58 1.79
C CYS A 107 -1.49 15.06 0.41
N PRO A 108 -1.45 16.37 0.14
CA PRO A 108 -2.10 16.98 -1.02
C PRO A 108 -1.49 16.57 -2.36
N LEU A 109 -0.26 16.09 -2.36
CA LEU A 109 0.46 15.68 -3.57
C LEU A 109 0.16 14.24 -4.00
N LEU A 110 -0.54 13.45 -3.18
CA LEU A 110 -0.99 12.12 -3.59
C LEU A 110 -2.00 12.18 -4.73
N SER A 111 -1.90 11.20 -5.62
CA SER A 111 -2.90 11.03 -6.69
C SER A 111 -4.29 10.84 -6.09
N ARG A 112 -5.24 11.63 -6.55
CA ARG A 112 -6.62 11.53 -6.09
C ARG A 112 -7.23 10.20 -6.53
N LEU A 113 -7.98 9.56 -5.63
CA LEU A 113 -8.64 8.30 -5.94
C LEU A 113 -9.60 8.42 -7.15
N LYS A 114 -10.33 9.53 -7.27
CA LYS A 114 -11.22 9.79 -8.42
C LYS A 114 -10.46 9.80 -9.74
N ASP A 115 -9.28 10.42 -9.80
CA ASP A 115 -8.48 10.47 -11.03
C ASP A 115 -7.96 9.07 -11.41
N LYS A 116 -7.59 8.28 -10.41
CA LYS A 116 -7.21 6.88 -10.61
C LYS A 116 -8.39 6.03 -11.10
N MET A 117 -9.58 6.22 -10.55
CA MET A 117 -10.79 5.51 -10.95
C MET A 117 -11.23 5.91 -12.36
N ASN A 118 -11.23 7.21 -12.68
CA ASN A 118 -11.54 7.70 -14.02
C ASN A 118 -10.63 7.05 -15.07
N ARG A 119 -9.31 7.04 -14.84
CA ARG A 119 -8.39 6.35 -15.75
C ARG A 119 -8.69 4.86 -15.89
N LYS A 120 -9.05 4.18 -14.80
CA LYS A 120 -9.41 2.76 -14.86
C LYS A 120 -10.67 2.49 -15.67
N ILE A 121 -11.67 3.36 -15.57
CA ILE A 121 -12.90 3.26 -16.37
C ILE A 121 -12.56 3.36 -17.88
N GLU A 122 -11.71 4.31 -18.26
CA GLU A 122 -11.29 4.49 -19.66
C GLU A 122 -10.62 3.24 -20.25
N PHE A 123 -9.84 2.49 -19.46
CA PHE A 123 -9.16 1.28 -19.90
C PHE A 123 -10.02 0.01 -19.90
N THR A 124 -11.32 0.14 -19.58
CA THR A 124 -12.24 -1.00 -19.68
C THR A 124 -12.77 -1.17 -21.09
N GLU A 125 -13.22 -2.39 -21.42
CA GLU A 125 -13.92 -2.70 -22.68
C GLU A 125 -15.45 -2.40 -22.61
N LEU A 126 -15.89 -1.60 -21.63
CA LEU A 126 -17.27 -1.19 -21.52
C LEU A 126 -17.69 -0.24 -22.65
N ASP A 127 -18.97 -0.25 -23.01
CA ASP A 127 -19.50 0.69 -23.97
C ASP A 127 -19.48 2.14 -23.43
N GLU A 128 -19.49 3.11 -24.35
CA GLU A 128 -19.34 4.52 -24.03
C GLU A 128 -20.46 5.06 -23.11
N THR A 129 -21.69 4.54 -23.22
CA THR A 129 -22.81 4.93 -22.36
C THR A 129 -22.55 4.50 -20.92
N THR A 130 -22.11 3.26 -20.74
CA THR A 130 -21.76 2.71 -19.43
C THR A 130 -20.57 3.47 -18.81
N LYS A 131 -19.53 3.79 -19.60
CA LYS A 131 -18.40 4.61 -19.13
C LYS A 131 -18.87 5.99 -18.68
N TYR A 132 -19.71 6.65 -19.49
CA TYR A 132 -20.27 7.96 -19.15
C TYR A 132 -21.05 7.94 -17.84
N ASP A 133 -21.90 6.93 -17.64
CA ASP A 133 -22.66 6.76 -16.40
C ASP A 133 -21.75 6.56 -15.19
N LEU A 134 -20.69 5.75 -15.33
CA LEU A 134 -19.71 5.52 -14.26
C LEU A 134 -18.94 6.81 -13.91
N HIS A 135 -18.50 7.59 -14.90
CA HIS A 135 -17.87 8.88 -14.69
C HIS A 135 -18.80 9.87 -13.98
N THR A 136 -20.05 9.96 -14.43
CA THR A 136 -21.06 10.83 -13.83
C THR A 136 -21.32 10.48 -12.37
N ARG A 137 -21.46 9.18 -12.04
CA ARG A 137 -21.62 8.72 -10.66
C ARG A 137 -20.40 9.03 -9.80
N LEU A 138 -19.21 8.81 -10.35
CA LEU A 138 -17.95 9.09 -9.64
C LEU A 138 -17.81 10.59 -9.36
N ASP A 139 -18.16 11.45 -10.30
CA ASP A 139 -18.09 12.90 -10.12
C ASP A 139 -19.11 13.41 -9.09
N GLY A 140 -20.28 12.78 -9.02
CA GLY A 140 -21.30 13.07 -8.01
C GLY A 140 -20.93 12.69 -6.58
N MET A 141 -19.92 11.83 -6.38
CA MET A 141 -19.48 11.45 -5.04
C MET A 141 -18.80 12.62 -4.32
N LYS A 142 -19.04 12.74 -3.01
CA LYS A 142 -18.41 13.77 -2.17
C LYS A 142 -16.89 13.76 -2.32
N LYS A 143 -16.30 14.95 -2.40
CA LYS A 143 -14.83 15.10 -2.40
C LYS A 143 -14.33 15.07 -0.97
N HIS A 144 -13.53 14.07 -0.63
CA HIS A 144 -12.83 13.98 0.64
C HIS A 144 -11.33 14.05 0.36
N ASN A 145 -10.60 14.77 1.21
CA ASN A 145 -9.14 14.89 1.16
C ASN A 145 -8.47 14.05 2.27
N LYS A 146 -9.11 12.97 2.66
CA LYS A 146 -8.55 12.04 3.65
C LYS A 146 -7.49 11.17 3.00
N LEU A 147 -6.35 11.01 3.68
CA LEU A 147 -5.37 10.00 3.29
C LEU A 147 -5.98 8.62 3.49
N CYS A 148 -5.87 7.76 2.48
CA CYS A 148 -6.39 6.40 2.53
C CYS A 148 -5.30 5.42 2.08
N HIS A 149 -5.12 4.33 2.81
CA HIS A 149 -4.18 3.26 2.48
C HIS A 149 -4.59 2.52 1.19
N GLY A 150 -5.89 2.30 0.97
CA GLY A 150 -6.42 1.63 -0.22
C GLY A 150 -6.47 0.10 -0.15
N ASP A 151 -5.78 -0.51 0.82
CA ASP A 151 -5.80 -1.95 1.13
C ASP A 151 -5.54 -2.13 2.64
N TYR A 152 -6.30 -1.38 3.47
CA TYR A 152 -6.16 -1.39 4.92
C TYR A 152 -6.87 -2.61 5.51
N THR A 153 -6.07 -3.57 5.93
CA THR A 153 -6.53 -4.84 6.52
C THR A 153 -5.65 -5.21 7.72
N PRO A 154 -6.13 -6.03 8.67
CA PRO A 154 -5.31 -6.51 9.77
C PRO A 154 -4.02 -7.23 9.31
N SER A 155 -4.06 -7.91 8.17
CA SER A 155 -2.86 -8.58 7.61
C SER A 155 -1.82 -7.61 7.06
N ASN A 156 -2.21 -6.37 6.74
CA ASN A 156 -1.32 -5.32 6.24
C ASN A 156 -0.94 -4.32 7.33
N THR A 157 -1.32 -4.58 8.59
CA THR A 157 -1.02 -3.74 9.75
C THR A 157 -0.02 -4.48 10.63
N MET A 158 1.22 -3.98 10.69
CA MET A 158 2.29 -4.58 11.48
C MET A 158 2.38 -3.93 12.86
N ILE A 159 2.41 -4.74 13.90
CA ILE A 159 2.58 -4.30 15.28
C ILE A 159 3.99 -4.64 15.72
N LEU A 160 4.75 -3.61 16.11
CA LEU A 160 6.08 -3.79 16.67
C LEU A 160 5.94 -4.36 18.08
N LEU A 161 6.49 -5.52 18.31
CA LEU A 161 6.62 -6.06 19.66
C LEU A 161 7.79 -5.34 20.34
N VAL A 162 7.50 -4.38 21.19
CA VAL A 162 8.53 -3.78 22.05
C VAL A 162 9.01 -4.88 23.00
N ARG A 163 10.25 -5.35 22.79
CA ARG A 163 10.93 -6.27 23.70
C ARG A 163 11.51 -5.52 24.87
#